data_0f1d761e7eb188afa8e4940f8bf66a54
#
_entry.id   0f1d761e7eb188afa8e4940f8bf66a54
#
_cell.length_a   1.000
_cell.length_b   1.000
_cell.length_c   1.000
_cell.angle_alpha   90.00
_cell.angle_beta   90.00
_cell.angle_gamma   90.00
#
_symmetry.space_group_name_H-M   'P 1'
#
loop_
_entity.id
_entity.type
_entity.pdbx_description
1 polymer ?
#
loop_
_entity_poly.entity_id
_entity_poly.type
_entity_poly.pdbx_seq_one_letter_code
_entity_poly.pdbx_strand_id
1 'polypeptide(L)'
;MDKYLTYSVVERKDPSSPEVQGKYYAQAQARGEAGIREMSQRIQQMCTVTRADVMAVLIALEDVVADSLANGEIVRLGELGSLQVSLSGSGTVTKEEYHDGLIEKAKILFRGGKTLNNMLGTLKFEKVDQKYKKKEEEDRPGV
;
A
#
# COMPACT_ATOMS: atom_id res chain seq x y z
N MET A 1 6.56 -2.52 24.61
CA MET A 1 5.12 -2.49 24.31
C MET A 1 4.86 -3.48 23.17
N ASP A 2 3.97 -4.43 23.41
CA ASP A 2 3.66 -5.43 22.40
C ASP A 2 2.91 -4.79 21.23
N LYS A 3 3.28 -5.22 20.01
CA LYS A 3 2.66 -4.76 18.78
C LYS A 3 1.61 -5.77 18.32
N TYR A 4 0.40 -5.31 18.08
CA TYR A 4 -0.70 -6.14 17.58
C TYR A 4 -1.28 -5.53 16.32
N LEU A 5 -1.60 -6.37 15.36
CA LEU A 5 -2.47 -6.00 14.25
C LEU A 5 -3.92 -6.17 14.70
N THR A 6 -4.67 -5.09 14.69
CA THR A 6 -6.07 -5.11 15.08
C THR A 6 -6.97 -5.55 13.93
N TYR A 7 -7.97 -6.35 14.24
CA TYR A 7 -8.94 -6.83 13.26
C TYR A 7 -10.36 -6.82 13.82
N SER A 8 -11.33 -6.69 12.94
CA SER A 8 -12.75 -6.95 13.25
C SER A 8 -13.24 -8.16 12.49
N VAL A 9 -14.35 -8.72 12.94
CA VAL A 9 -15.01 -9.85 12.28
C VAL A 9 -16.17 -9.32 11.44
N VAL A 10 -16.20 -9.66 10.16
CA VAL A 10 -17.21 -9.23 9.21
C VAL A 10 -17.85 -10.42 8.51
N GLU A 11 -19.18 -10.33 8.30
CA GLU A 11 -19.91 -11.31 7.52
C GLU A 11 -19.69 -11.07 6.02
N ARG A 12 -19.41 -12.12 5.28
CA ARG A 12 -19.35 -12.09 3.82
C ARG A 12 -20.27 -13.16 3.25
N LYS A 13 -21.17 -12.73 2.40
CA LYS A 13 -22.07 -13.60 1.64
C LYS A 13 -21.52 -13.83 0.24
N ASP A 14 -21.76 -15.02 -0.28
CA ASP A 14 -21.43 -15.31 -1.67
C ASP A 14 -22.44 -14.59 -2.58
N PRO A 15 -21.99 -13.72 -3.49
CA PRO A 15 -22.89 -13.03 -4.43
C PRO A 15 -23.67 -13.98 -5.34
N SER A 16 -23.14 -15.17 -5.60
CA SER A 16 -23.77 -16.18 -6.44
C SER A 16 -24.84 -17.00 -5.72
N SER A 17 -24.89 -16.92 -4.38
CA SER A 17 -25.82 -17.68 -3.55
C SER A 17 -26.32 -16.82 -2.38
N PRO A 18 -27.12 -15.76 -2.65
CA PRO A 18 -27.53 -14.78 -1.63
C PRO A 18 -28.45 -15.38 -0.54
N GLU A 19 -29.06 -16.54 -0.79
CA GLU A 19 -29.93 -17.23 0.16
C GLU A 19 -29.17 -18.06 1.20
N VAL A 20 -27.87 -18.33 0.95
CA VAL A 20 -27.03 -19.09 1.88
C VAL A 20 -26.49 -18.16 2.97
N GLN A 21 -26.52 -18.63 4.21
CA GLN A 21 -25.96 -17.90 5.33
C GLN A 21 -24.48 -17.57 5.08
N GLY A 22 -24.12 -16.31 5.30
CA GLY A 22 -22.75 -15.84 5.15
C GLY A 22 -21.80 -16.44 6.18
N LYS A 23 -20.52 -16.41 5.85
CA LYS A 23 -19.43 -16.78 6.76
C LYS A 23 -18.76 -15.55 7.33
N TYR A 24 -18.17 -15.68 8.48
CA TYR A 24 -17.45 -14.59 9.16
C TYR A 24 -15.95 -14.68 8.91
N TYR A 25 -15.34 -13.55 8.62
CA TYR A 25 -13.92 -13.44 8.30
C TYR A 25 -13.28 -12.30 9.07
N ALA A 26 -12.00 -12.44 9.37
CA ALA A 26 -11.21 -11.36 9.93
C ALA A 26 -10.93 -10.31 8.85
N GLN A 27 -11.11 -9.06 9.21
CA GLN A 27 -10.73 -7.91 8.41
C GLN A 27 -9.81 -7.02 9.21
N ALA A 28 -8.61 -6.74 8.69
CA ALA A 28 -7.67 -5.87 9.35
C ALA A 28 -8.28 -4.47 9.56
N GLN A 29 -8.08 -3.92 10.75
CA GLN A 29 -8.48 -2.56 11.10
C GLN A 29 -7.23 -1.74 11.39
N ALA A 30 -7.06 -0.64 10.68
CA ALA A 30 -5.96 0.28 10.93
C ALA A 30 -6.11 0.92 12.33
N ARG A 31 -4.99 1.14 13.01
CA ARG A 31 -4.96 1.88 14.29
C ARG A 31 -4.63 3.36 14.10
N GLY A 32 -4.13 3.72 12.93
CA GLY A 32 -3.72 5.06 12.58
C GLY A 32 -2.95 5.08 11.27
N GLU A 33 -2.41 6.20 10.95
CA GLU A 33 -1.59 6.43 9.76
C GLU A 33 -0.21 6.95 10.18
N ALA A 34 0.82 6.43 9.55
CA ALA A 34 2.19 6.93 9.69
C ALA A 34 2.57 7.66 8.39
N GLY A 35 2.59 8.97 8.44
CA GLY A 35 2.96 9.80 7.30
C GLY A 35 4.46 10.04 7.20
N ILE A 36 4.87 10.76 6.16
CA ILE A 36 6.28 11.10 5.90
C ILE A 36 6.89 11.86 7.09
N ARG A 37 6.14 12.74 7.72
CA ARG A 37 6.62 13.53 8.87
C ARG A 37 6.97 12.64 10.06
N GLU A 38 6.09 11.73 10.44
CA GLU A 38 6.31 10.78 11.53
C GLU A 38 7.45 9.81 11.21
N MET A 39 7.50 9.30 9.98
CA MET A 39 8.58 8.44 9.54
C MET A 39 9.93 9.16 9.57
N SER A 40 9.98 10.40 9.10
CA SER A 40 11.19 11.23 9.12
C SER A 40 11.71 11.44 10.54
N GLN A 41 10.82 11.70 11.49
CA GLN A 41 11.18 11.87 12.89
C GLN A 41 11.77 10.59 13.48
N ARG A 42 11.21 9.44 13.17
CA ARG A 42 11.73 8.14 13.63
C ARG A 42 13.05 7.79 12.97
N ILE A 43 13.22 8.07 11.68
CA ILE A 43 14.47 7.86 10.94
C ILE A 43 15.58 8.74 11.51
N GLN A 44 15.30 10.00 11.85
CA GLN A 44 16.26 10.90 12.46
C GLN A 44 16.86 10.32 13.76
N GLN A 45 16.08 9.58 14.52
CA GLN A 45 16.55 8.92 15.74
C GLN A 45 17.50 7.75 15.46
N MET A 46 17.50 7.21 14.26
CA MET A 46 18.26 6.03 13.86
C MET A 46 19.53 6.36 13.08
N CYS A 47 19.69 7.58 12.62
CA CYS A 47 20.82 8.01 11.79
C CYS A 47 21.20 9.46 12.11
N THR A 48 22.30 9.93 11.51
CA THR A 48 22.88 11.26 11.77
C THR A 48 22.25 12.39 10.94
N VAL A 49 21.28 12.07 10.08
CA VAL A 49 20.63 13.02 9.17
C VAL A 49 19.49 13.75 9.88
N THR A 50 19.32 15.05 9.60
CA THR A 50 18.24 15.84 10.19
C THR A 50 16.87 15.41 9.65
N ARG A 51 15.80 15.68 10.42
CA ARG A 51 14.42 15.38 9.97
C ARG A 51 14.10 16.09 8.66
N ALA A 52 14.53 17.34 8.49
CA ALA A 52 14.29 18.11 7.27
C ALA A 52 14.96 17.47 6.05
N ASP A 53 16.18 17.00 6.19
CA ASP A 53 16.88 16.29 5.11
C ASP A 53 16.21 14.97 4.76
N VAL A 54 15.78 14.21 5.77
CA VAL A 54 15.03 12.96 5.55
C VAL A 54 13.72 13.21 4.81
N MET A 55 12.96 14.25 5.19
CA MET A 55 11.73 14.62 4.49
C MET A 55 12.01 14.99 3.03
N ALA A 56 13.05 15.77 2.78
CA ALA A 56 13.44 16.15 1.42
C ALA A 56 13.80 14.93 0.57
N VAL A 57 14.54 13.98 1.14
CA VAL A 57 14.91 12.72 0.45
C VAL A 57 13.67 11.88 0.15
N LEU A 58 12.75 11.73 1.10
CA LEU A 58 11.54 10.93 0.91
C LEU A 58 10.62 11.54 -0.15
N ILE A 59 10.49 12.87 -0.18
CA ILE A 59 9.71 13.57 -1.22
C ILE A 59 10.39 13.42 -2.59
N ALA A 60 11.70 13.59 -2.66
CA ALA A 60 12.44 13.37 -3.89
C ALA A 60 12.32 11.92 -4.39
N LEU A 61 12.25 10.94 -3.48
CA LEU A 61 12.04 9.54 -3.81
C LEU A 61 10.71 9.31 -4.54
N GLU A 62 9.64 10.01 -4.15
CA GLU A 62 8.35 9.93 -4.84
C GLU A 62 8.47 10.29 -6.32
N ASP A 63 9.15 11.41 -6.61
CA ASP A 63 9.37 11.87 -7.99
C ASP A 63 10.25 10.92 -8.79
N VAL A 64 11.32 10.44 -8.20
CA VAL A 64 12.25 9.49 -8.86
C VAL A 64 11.56 8.17 -9.15
N VAL A 65 10.76 7.64 -8.21
CA VAL A 65 10.00 6.41 -8.42
C VAL A 65 8.97 6.58 -9.53
N ALA A 66 8.23 7.68 -9.54
CA ALA A 66 7.25 7.97 -10.58
C ALA A 66 7.89 8.08 -11.97
N ASP A 67 9.02 8.73 -12.09
CA ASP A 67 9.78 8.86 -13.33
C ASP A 67 10.29 7.51 -13.84
N SER A 68 10.88 6.71 -12.97
CA SER A 68 11.36 5.37 -13.32
C SER A 68 10.24 4.45 -13.78
N LEU A 69 9.09 4.47 -13.10
CA LEU A 69 7.91 3.68 -13.50
C LEU A 69 7.35 4.16 -14.85
N ALA A 70 7.30 5.47 -15.08
CA ALA A 70 6.88 6.04 -16.37
C ALA A 70 7.82 5.65 -17.51
N ASN A 71 9.09 5.46 -17.21
CA ASN A 71 10.11 4.98 -18.16
C ASN A 71 10.05 3.45 -18.37
N GLY A 72 9.12 2.75 -17.75
CA GLY A 72 8.93 1.30 -17.91
C GLY A 72 9.86 0.43 -17.08
N GLU A 73 10.53 1.01 -16.11
CA GLU A 73 11.46 0.28 -15.23
C GLU A 73 10.75 -0.37 -14.04
N ILE A 74 11.30 -1.48 -13.57
CA ILE A 74 10.94 -2.04 -12.25
C ILE A 74 11.76 -1.29 -11.21
N VAL A 75 11.07 -0.67 -10.25
CA VAL A 75 11.72 0.02 -9.14
C VAL A 75 11.94 -0.96 -8.00
N ARG A 76 13.19 -1.14 -7.60
CA ARG A 76 13.57 -1.98 -6.46
C ARG A 76 14.07 -1.11 -5.31
N LEU A 77 13.36 -1.16 -4.19
CA LEU A 77 13.70 -0.42 -2.97
C LEU A 77 14.42 -1.34 -1.96
N GLY A 78 15.42 -2.06 -2.42
CA GLY A 78 16.16 -3.00 -1.59
C GLY A 78 15.25 -4.04 -0.94
N GLU A 79 15.46 -4.28 0.35
CA GLU A 79 14.70 -5.25 1.15
C GLU A 79 13.25 -4.80 1.46
N LEU A 80 12.89 -3.54 1.16
CA LEU A 80 11.54 -3.04 1.33
C LEU A 80 10.58 -3.67 0.33
N GLY A 81 10.99 -3.77 -0.93
CA GLY A 81 10.15 -4.35 -1.96
C GLY A 81 10.37 -3.74 -3.33
N SER A 82 9.47 -4.06 -4.25
CA SER A 82 9.53 -3.59 -5.63
C SER A 82 8.19 -3.08 -6.13
N LEU A 83 8.24 -2.14 -7.05
CA LEU A 83 7.11 -1.52 -7.72
C LEU A 83 7.24 -1.72 -9.22
N GLN A 84 6.14 -2.02 -9.87
CA GLN A 84 6.05 -2.08 -11.33
C GLN A 84 4.66 -1.70 -11.80
N VAL A 85 4.56 -1.32 -13.06
CA VAL A 85 3.27 -1.05 -13.69
C VAL A 85 2.74 -2.35 -14.31
N SER A 86 1.47 -2.64 -14.05
CA SER A 86 0.73 -3.70 -14.73
C SER A 86 -0.38 -3.10 -15.58
N LEU A 87 -0.70 -3.78 -16.68
CA LEU A 87 -1.68 -3.32 -17.66
C LEU A 87 -2.86 -4.27 -17.71
N SER A 88 -4.04 -3.73 -17.96
CA SER A 88 -5.25 -4.47 -18.25
C SER A 88 -6.06 -3.80 -19.35
N GLY A 89 -6.84 -4.58 -20.07
CA GLY A 89 -7.67 -4.09 -21.17
C GLY A 89 -8.29 -5.23 -21.95
N SER A 90 -8.80 -4.91 -23.13
CA SER A 90 -9.42 -5.88 -24.02
C SER A 90 -8.37 -6.70 -24.76
N GLY A 91 -8.72 -7.96 -25.05
CA GLY A 91 -7.87 -8.85 -25.85
C GLY A 91 -8.32 -8.91 -27.31
N THR A 92 -7.47 -9.50 -28.15
CA THR A 92 -7.75 -9.81 -29.56
C THR A 92 -7.54 -11.29 -29.84
N VAL A 93 -8.12 -11.78 -30.93
CA VAL A 93 -7.98 -13.20 -31.33
C VAL A 93 -6.56 -13.47 -31.86
N THR A 94 -6.00 -12.52 -32.58
CA THR A 94 -4.65 -12.62 -33.14
C THR A 94 -3.74 -11.55 -32.55
N LYS A 95 -2.45 -11.85 -32.50
CA LYS A 95 -1.43 -10.94 -31.96
C LYS A 95 -1.30 -9.67 -32.81
N GLU A 96 -1.47 -9.81 -34.13
CA GLU A 96 -1.31 -8.73 -35.11
C GLU A 96 -2.43 -7.67 -35.03
N GLU A 97 -3.61 -8.05 -34.53
CA GLU A 97 -4.75 -7.13 -34.34
C GLU A 97 -4.58 -6.26 -33.10
N TYR A 98 -3.66 -6.60 -32.20
CA TYR A 98 -3.49 -5.88 -30.96
C TYR A 98 -2.81 -4.52 -31.19
N HIS A 99 -3.35 -3.49 -30.57
CA HIS A 99 -2.79 -2.14 -30.55
C HIS A 99 -2.96 -1.50 -29.17
N ASP A 100 -2.20 -0.46 -28.89
CA ASP A 100 -2.14 0.20 -27.57
C ASP A 100 -3.47 0.84 -27.14
N GLY A 101 -4.33 1.21 -28.07
CA GLY A 101 -5.68 1.72 -27.76
C GLY A 101 -6.59 0.72 -27.03
N LEU A 102 -6.22 -0.56 -26.99
CA LEU A 102 -6.94 -1.60 -26.23
C LEU A 102 -6.51 -1.67 -24.76
N ILE A 103 -5.46 -0.96 -24.39
CA ILE A 103 -5.06 -0.82 -22.98
C ILE A 103 -6.02 0.15 -22.30
N GLU A 104 -6.82 -0.37 -21.38
CA GLU A 104 -7.85 0.41 -20.70
C GLU A 104 -7.35 0.99 -19.37
N LYS A 105 -6.47 0.28 -18.67
CA LYS A 105 -6.02 0.65 -17.33
C LYS A 105 -4.59 0.23 -17.05
N ALA A 106 -3.86 1.12 -16.40
CA ALA A 106 -2.59 0.83 -15.77
C ALA A 106 -2.72 0.85 -14.24
N LYS A 107 -2.04 -0.04 -13.55
CA LYS A 107 -2.04 -0.15 -12.09
C LYS A 107 -0.62 -0.27 -11.58
N ILE A 108 -0.40 0.23 -10.38
CA ILE A 108 0.84 -0.02 -9.64
C ILE A 108 0.71 -1.35 -8.90
N LEU A 109 1.66 -2.24 -9.15
CA LEU A 109 1.81 -3.50 -8.44
C LEU A 109 3.01 -3.37 -7.49
N PHE A 110 2.74 -3.48 -6.19
CA PHE A 110 3.76 -3.54 -5.16
C PHE A 110 3.94 -4.97 -4.68
N ARG A 111 5.20 -5.39 -4.55
CA ARG A 111 5.58 -6.67 -3.92
C ARG A 111 6.49 -6.40 -2.75
N GLY A 112 6.09 -6.84 -1.56
CA GLY A 112 6.90 -6.73 -0.37
C GLY A 112 8.22 -7.51 -0.49
N GLY A 113 9.30 -6.89 -0.04
CA GLY A 113 10.60 -7.51 0.02
C GLY A 113 10.78 -8.34 1.29
N LYS A 114 12.01 -8.78 1.52
CA LYS A 114 12.37 -9.69 2.62
C LYS A 114 12.02 -9.11 4.00
N THR A 115 12.29 -7.84 4.22
CA THR A 115 12.03 -7.18 5.51
C THR A 115 10.53 -7.19 5.84
N LEU A 116 9.68 -6.85 4.89
CA LEU A 116 8.23 -6.83 5.09
C LEU A 116 7.65 -8.25 5.22
N ASN A 117 8.13 -9.18 4.41
CA ASN A 117 7.66 -10.57 4.48
C ASN A 117 8.06 -11.24 5.80
N ASN A 118 9.25 -10.97 6.32
CA ASN A 118 9.68 -11.47 7.63
C ASN A 118 8.81 -10.90 8.76
N MET A 119 8.44 -9.62 8.68
CA MET A 119 7.55 -8.98 9.64
C MET A 119 6.18 -9.69 9.68
N LEU A 120 5.63 -10.10 8.55
CA LEU A 120 4.34 -10.80 8.48
C LEU A 120 4.33 -12.09 9.31
N GLY A 121 5.44 -12.79 9.37
CA GLY A 121 5.59 -14.01 10.18
C GLY A 121 5.60 -13.78 11.70
N THR A 122 5.77 -12.54 12.14
CA THR A 122 5.85 -12.16 13.57
C THR A 122 4.59 -11.49 14.09
N LEU A 123 3.57 -11.34 13.25
CA LEU A 123 2.35 -10.62 13.62
C LEU A 123 1.59 -11.33 14.76
N LYS A 124 1.14 -10.52 15.71
CA LYS A 124 0.16 -10.89 16.74
C LYS A 124 -1.14 -10.15 16.45
N PHE A 125 -2.26 -10.76 16.78
CA PHE A 125 -3.58 -10.24 16.42
C PHE A 125 -4.40 -9.91 17.66
N GLU A 126 -5.13 -8.80 17.59
CA GLU A 126 -6.07 -8.37 18.63
C GLU A 126 -7.41 -7.98 18.00
N LYS A 127 -8.48 -8.57 18.47
CA LYS A 127 -9.84 -8.28 18.00
C LYS A 127 -10.32 -6.94 18.54
N VAL A 128 -10.89 -6.11 17.65
CA VAL A 128 -11.53 -4.85 18.00
C VAL A 128 -12.90 -4.73 17.34
N ASP A 129 -13.80 -4.02 17.96
CA ASP A 129 -15.14 -3.79 17.41
C ASP A 129 -15.26 -2.46 16.66
N GLN A 130 -14.28 -1.57 16.82
CA GLN A 130 -14.28 -0.26 16.20
C GLN A 130 -13.56 -0.28 14.85
N LYS A 131 -14.18 0.36 13.86
CA LYS A 131 -13.51 0.63 12.58
C LYS A 131 -12.66 1.88 12.69
N TYR A 132 -11.47 1.84 12.10
CA TYR A 132 -10.66 3.03 11.94
C TYR A 132 -11.44 4.05 11.09
N LYS A 133 -11.59 5.25 11.63
CA LYS A 133 -12.07 6.41 10.87
C LYS A 133 -10.85 7.24 10.49
N LYS A 134 -10.61 7.39 9.20
CA LYS A 134 -9.62 8.34 8.69
C LYS A 134 -9.97 9.70 9.28
N LYS A 135 -9.00 10.36 9.93
CA LYS A 135 -9.18 11.78 10.27
C LYS A 135 -9.34 12.51 8.94
N GLU A 136 -10.48 13.16 8.73
CA GLU A 136 -10.61 14.12 7.67
C GLU A 136 -9.45 15.10 7.82
N GLU A 137 -8.73 15.38 6.76
CA GLU A 137 -7.73 16.44 6.75
C GLU A 137 -8.45 17.72 7.16
N GLU A 138 -8.38 18.03 8.45
CA GLU A 138 -8.74 19.36 8.92
C GLU A 138 -7.83 20.31 8.16
N ASP A 139 -8.48 21.10 7.32
CA ASP A 139 -8.01 22.23 6.56
C ASP A 139 -6.57 22.63 6.90
N ARG A 140 -5.62 22.24 6.05
CA ARG A 140 -4.26 22.77 6.17
C ARG A 140 -4.38 24.26 5.96
N PRO A 141 -4.12 25.10 6.97
CA PRO A 141 -3.99 26.53 6.70
C PRO A 141 -2.94 26.67 5.61
N GLY A 142 -3.34 27.27 4.50
CA GLY A 142 -2.51 27.44 3.33
C GLY A 142 -1.15 28.04 3.70
N VAL A 143 -0.11 27.34 3.26
CA VAL A 143 1.23 27.91 3.26
C VAL A 143 1.29 28.90 2.11
#